data_f0d3a7fe48089534ef748214eea5988c
#
_entry.id   f0d3a7fe48089534ef748214eea5988c
#
_cell.length_a   1.000
_cell.length_b   1.000
_cell.length_c   1.000
_cell.angle_alpha   90.00
_cell.angle_beta   90.00
_cell.angle_gamma   90.00
#
_symmetry.space_group_name_H-M   'P 1'
#
loop_
_entity.id
_entity.type
_entity.pdbx_description
1 polymer ?
#
loop_
_entity_poly.entity_id
_entity_poly.type
_entity_poly.pdbx_seq_one_letter_code
_entity_poly.pdbx_strand_id
1 'polypeptide(L)'
;MFGFAYGNKENGAVFCHMAVMYAYALYERRFAKEGFKVIKSLYEQSADFDSGRIYPGIPEYFDPDGRGMYTWLTGAASWMALTVFSQMYGVRGHEGNLCLLPQLLAEQFDKSGCASVRFNFAGRKLNVEYMNRNQLEVGDYEIEEILLDGRRISFDSRKSEIKRELIR
;
A
#
# COMPACT_ATOMS: atom_id res chain seq x y z
N MET A 1 0.92 -30.38 8.54
CA MET A 1 1.26 -29.17 9.26
C MET A 1 0.43 -29.05 10.54
N PHE A 2 1.02 -28.66 11.38
CA PHE A 2 1.35 -28.70 12.71
C PHE A 2 0.33 -27.89 13.51
N GLY A 3 -0.64 -28.56 14.13
CA GLY A 3 -1.53 -27.98 15.10
C GLY A 3 -2.85 -27.40 14.59
N PHE A 4 -3.02 -27.20 13.27
CA PHE A 4 -4.28 -26.72 12.70
C PHE A 4 -4.93 -27.75 11.80
N ALA A 5 -6.26 -27.91 11.89
CA ALA A 5 -7.02 -28.68 10.93
C ALA A 5 -6.92 -28.07 9.52
N TYR A 6 -7.12 -28.88 8.48
CA TYR A 6 -7.15 -28.38 7.10
C TYR A 6 -8.22 -27.28 6.94
N GLY A 7 -7.87 -26.24 6.19
CA GLY A 7 -8.73 -25.07 6.01
C GLY A 7 -8.58 -24.00 7.09
N ASN A 8 -7.66 -24.18 8.04
CA ASN A 8 -7.42 -23.20 9.10
C ASN A 8 -6.00 -22.64 9.02
N LYS A 9 -5.89 -21.33 9.09
CA LYS A 9 -4.63 -20.57 9.14
C LYS A 9 -3.64 -21.02 8.05
N GLU A 10 -2.44 -21.47 8.43
CA GLU A 10 -1.39 -21.88 7.48
C GLU A 10 -1.65 -23.25 6.85
N ASN A 11 -2.68 -23.99 7.28
CA ASN A 11 -2.97 -25.32 6.77
C ASN A 11 -4.14 -25.32 5.78
N GLY A 12 -3.88 -24.88 4.54
CA GLY A 12 -4.85 -24.92 3.44
C GLY A 12 -5.81 -23.74 3.35
N ALA A 13 -5.70 -22.74 4.25
CA ALA A 13 -6.41 -21.47 4.14
C ALA A 13 -5.59 -20.43 3.38
N VAL A 14 -6.22 -19.33 2.94
CA VAL A 14 -5.53 -18.15 2.47
C VAL A 14 -5.16 -17.29 3.69
N PHE A 15 -3.94 -17.43 4.18
CA PHE A 15 -3.49 -16.72 5.37
C PHE A 15 -3.10 -15.28 5.05
N CYS A 16 -4.03 -14.33 5.30
CA CYS A 16 -3.93 -12.95 4.85
C CYS A 16 -2.70 -12.21 5.40
N HIS A 17 -2.31 -12.48 6.64
CA HIS A 17 -1.13 -11.85 7.22
C HIS A 17 0.14 -12.18 6.40
N MET A 18 0.37 -13.46 6.10
CA MET A 18 1.50 -13.85 5.26
C MET A 18 1.37 -13.35 3.82
N ALA A 19 0.17 -13.35 3.26
CA ALA A 19 -0.07 -12.86 1.91
C ALA A 19 0.26 -11.36 1.79
N VAL A 20 -0.09 -10.55 2.79
CA VAL A 20 0.27 -9.12 2.79
C VAL A 20 1.77 -8.91 3.01
N MET A 21 2.42 -9.69 3.87
CA MET A 21 3.89 -9.64 4.01
C MET A 21 4.58 -10.01 2.70
N TYR A 22 4.05 -11.00 1.97
CA TYR A 22 4.54 -11.35 0.64
C TYR A 22 4.35 -10.19 -0.35
N ALA A 23 3.18 -9.54 -0.36
CA ALA A 23 2.97 -8.35 -1.19
C ALA A 23 3.96 -7.22 -0.85
N TYR A 24 4.21 -6.99 0.43
CA TYR A 24 5.24 -6.03 0.89
C TYR A 24 6.61 -6.36 0.30
N ALA A 25 7.03 -7.62 0.38
CA ALA A 25 8.31 -8.07 -0.16
C ALA A 25 8.38 -7.96 -1.69
N LEU A 26 7.27 -8.16 -2.41
CA LEU A 26 7.20 -7.94 -3.85
C LEU A 26 7.44 -6.46 -4.19
N TYR A 27 6.79 -5.53 -3.50
CA TYR A 27 7.03 -4.09 -3.68
C TYR A 27 8.48 -3.69 -3.36
N GLU A 28 9.06 -4.22 -2.26
CA GLU A 28 10.47 -3.97 -1.93
C GLU A 28 11.41 -4.39 -3.06
N ARG A 29 11.05 -5.40 -3.81
CA ARG A 29 11.80 -5.92 -4.96
C ARG A 29 11.36 -5.31 -6.30
N ARG A 30 10.54 -4.28 -6.29
CA ARG A 30 10.01 -3.59 -7.48
C ARG A 30 9.08 -4.43 -8.37
N PHE A 31 8.48 -5.49 -7.84
CA PHE A 31 7.42 -6.28 -8.48
C PHE A 31 6.04 -5.68 -8.11
N ALA A 32 5.83 -4.41 -8.48
CA ALA A 32 4.63 -3.66 -8.07
C ALA A 32 3.33 -4.25 -8.62
N LYS A 33 3.34 -4.78 -9.86
CA LYS A 33 2.17 -5.41 -10.47
C LYS A 33 1.72 -6.65 -9.69
N GLU A 34 2.66 -7.50 -9.33
CA GLU A 34 2.42 -8.71 -8.54
C GLU A 34 1.99 -8.35 -7.12
N GLY A 35 2.65 -7.38 -6.50
CA GLY A 35 2.31 -6.87 -5.18
C GLY A 35 0.88 -6.30 -5.14
N PHE A 36 0.52 -5.48 -6.12
CA PHE A 36 -0.82 -4.92 -6.25
C PHE A 36 -1.88 -6.00 -6.45
N LYS A 37 -1.61 -7.00 -7.28
CA LYS A 37 -2.53 -8.13 -7.50
C LYS A 37 -2.88 -8.83 -6.19
N VAL A 38 -1.89 -9.07 -5.31
CA VAL A 38 -2.14 -9.69 -4.00
C VAL A 38 -2.99 -8.77 -3.11
N ILE A 39 -2.62 -7.49 -2.98
CA ILE A 39 -3.38 -6.52 -2.18
C ILE A 39 -4.82 -6.39 -2.69
N LYS A 40 -4.99 -6.24 -4.00
CA LYS A 40 -6.30 -6.08 -4.64
C LYS A 40 -7.19 -7.29 -4.41
N SER A 41 -6.69 -8.51 -4.60
CA SER A 41 -7.49 -9.74 -4.39
C SER A 41 -7.91 -9.92 -2.94
N LEU A 42 -7.06 -9.61 -1.96
CA LEU A 42 -7.43 -9.66 -0.54
C LEU A 42 -8.49 -8.60 -0.20
N TYR A 43 -8.34 -7.40 -0.77
CA TYR A 43 -9.31 -6.33 -0.58
C TYR A 43 -10.67 -6.69 -1.19
N GLU A 44 -10.71 -7.14 -2.44
CA GLU A 44 -11.93 -7.51 -3.15
C GLU A 44 -12.68 -8.63 -2.42
N GLN A 45 -11.98 -9.69 -1.98
CA GLN A 45 -12.58 -10.76 -1.19
C GLN A 45 -13.12 -10.27 0.16
N SER A 46 -12.43 -9.34 0.81
CA SER A 46 -12.87 -8.76 2.08
C SER A 46 -14.05 -7.80 1.91
N ALA A 47 -14.15 -7.12 0.77
CA ALA A 47 -15.21 -6.17 0.46
C ALA A 47 -16.49 -6.86 -0.02
N ASP A 48 -16.37 -8.08 -0.55
CA ASP A 48 -17.53 -8.91 -0.93
C ASP A 48 -18.13 -9.57 0.33
N PHE A 49 -19.19 -8.95 0.86
CA PHE A 49 -19.84 -9.44 2.07
C PHE A 49 -20.52 -10.80 1.87
N ASP A 50 -21.05 -11.09 0.68
CA ASP A 50 -21.78 -12.32 0.41
C ASP A 50 -20.85 -13.54 0.41
N SER A 51 -19.62 -13.36 -0.07
CA SER A 51 -18.58 -14.38 -0.09
C SER A 51 -17.75 -14.37 1.21
N GLY A 52 -17.10 -13.23 1.51
CA GLY A 52 -16.20 -13.10 2.65
C GLY A 52 -16.88 -13.14 4.00
N ARG A 53 -18.13 -12.71 4.08
CA ARG A 53 -18.95 -12.66 5.32
C ARG A 53 -18.24 -11.99 6.48
N ILE A 54 -17.44 -10.97 6.16
CA ILE A 54 -16.66 -10.21 7.12
C ILE A 54 -16.92 -8.71 6.92
N TYR A 55 -17.07 -7.98 8.01
CA TYR A 55 -17.22 -6.52 7.97
C TYR A 55 -17.04 -5.93 9.37
N PRO A 56 -16.37 -4.79 9.50
CA PRO A 56 -15.43 -4.21 8.54
C PRO A 56 -14.03 -4.80 8.74
N GLY A 57 -13.28 -5.02 7.67
CA GLY A 57 -11.85 -5.24 7.79
C GLY A 57 -11.30 -6.43 7.00
N ILE A 58 -10.00 -6.62 7.14
CA ILE A 58 -9.26 -7.73 6.56
C ILE A 58 -9.13 -8.83 7.61
N PRO A 59 -9.55 -10.07 7.34
CA PRO A 59 -9.45 -11.16 8.29
C PRO A 59 -8.01 -11.67 8.44
N GLU A 60 -7.77 -12.51 9.43
CA GLU A 60 -6.49 -13.21 9.54
C GLU A 60 -6.31 -14.20 8.39
N TYR A 61 -7.38 -14.91 8.02
CA TYR A 61 -7.36 -15.83 6.87
C TYR A 61 -8.77 -15.99 6.27
N PHE A 62 -8.81 -16.45 5.03
CA PHE A 62 -10.01 -16.99 4.40
C PHE A 62 -9.94 -18.52 4.39
N ASP A 63 -11.00 -19.17 4.80
CA ASP A 63 -11.13 -20.62 4.74
C ASP A 63 -11.27 -21.09 3.27
N PRO A 64 -11.33 -22.43 3.00
CA PRO A 64 -11.46 -22.95 1.63
C PRO A 64 -12.75 -22.53 0.91
N ASP A 65 -13.79 -22.13 1.64
CA ASP A 65 -15.05 -21.64 1.09
C ASP A 65 -15.03 -20.11 0.84
N GLY A 66 -13.91 -19.46 1.13
CA GLY A 66 -13.71 -18.01 0.94
C GLY A 66 -14.24 -17.16 2.09
N ARG A 67 -14.70 -17.76 3.19
CA ARG A 67 -15.18 -17.02 4.37
C ARG A 67 -14.02 -16.45 5.18
N GLY A 68 -14.12 -15.17 5.54
CA GLY A 68 -13.16 -14.51 6.43
C GLY A 68 -13.27 -14.97 7.88
N MET A 69 -12.14 -15.31 8.46
CA MET A 69 -12.02 -15.83 9.82
C MET A 69 -11.05 -14.97 10.64
N TYR A 70 -11.36 -14.76 11.93
CA TYR A 70 -10.58 -13.96 12.86
C TYR A 70 -10.39 -12.51 12.39
N THR A 71 -11.38 -11.67 12.70
CA THR A 71 -11.36 -10.23 12.38
C THR A 71 -10.57 -9.38 13.36
N TRP A 72 -10.28 -9.92 14.55
CA TRP A 72 -9.65 -9.20 15.64
C TRP A 72 -8.26 -9.76 15.95
N LEU A 73 -7.37 -8.87 16.39
CA LEU A 73 -6.01 -9.23 16.81
C LEU A 73 -5.17 -9.88 15.71
N THR A 74 -5.41 -9.52 14.44
CA THR A 74 -4.60 -9.95 13.32
C THR A 74 -3.69 -8.84 12.82
N GLY A 75 -2.48 -9.19 12.40
CA GLY A 75 -1.56 -8.26 11.71
C GLY A 75 -1.93 -7.98 10.26
N ALA A 76 -2.91 -8.70 9.67
CA ALA A 76 -3.21 -8.58 8.24
C ALA A 76 -3.61 -7.17 7.83
N ALA A 77 -4.56 -6.53 8.53
CA ALA A 77 -5.03 -5.19 8.22
C ALA A 77 -3.94 -4.12 8.41
N SER A 78 -3.17 -4.20 9.49
CA SER A 78 -2.09 -3.24 9.75
C SER A 78 -0.94 -3.37 8.75
N TRP A 79 -0.57 -4.60 8.37
CA TRP A 79 0.42 -4.84 7.31
C TRP A 79 -0.08 -4.42 5.93
N MET A 80 -1.38 -4.58 5.65
CA MET A 80 -1.97 -4.07 4.41
C MET A 80 -1.89 -2.55 4.37
N ALA A 81 -2.29 -1.86 5.43
CA ALA A 81 -2.18 -0.41 5.53
C ALA A 81 -0.72 0.05 5.39
N LEU A 82 0.22 -0.62 6.07
CA LEU A 82 1.65 -0.35 5.94
C LEU A 82 2.15 -0.53 4.50
N THR A 83 1.75 -1.62 3.83
CA THR A 83 2.15 -1.91 2.44
C THR A 83 1.62 -0.84 1.48
N VAL A 84 0.33 -0.53 1.58
CA VAL A 84 -0.29 0.51 0.75
C VAL A 84 0.41 1.85 0.96
N PHE A 85 0.61 2.24 2.21
CA PHE A 85 1.17 3.54 2.55
C PHE A 85 2.65 3.66 2.19
N SER A 86 3.48 2.73 2.69
CA SER A 86 4.93 2.85 2.56
C SER A 86 5.49 2.30 1.26
N GLN A 87 4.82 1.33 0.64
CA GLN A 87 5.30 0.70 -0.59
C GLN A 87 4.58 1.21 -1.84
N MET A 88 3.25 1.14 -1.84
CA MET A 88 2.44 1.52 -2.99
C MET A 88 2.47 3.04 -3.21
N TYR A 89 2.10 3.83 -2.19
CA TYR A 89 2.23 5.30 -2.24
C TYR A 89 3.66 5.79 -1.97
N GLY A 90 4.54 4.92 -1.47
CA GLY A 90 5.95 5.22 -1.28
C GLY A 90 6.26 6.28 -0.22
N VAL A 91 5.36 6.48 0.76
CA VAL A 91 5.53 7.47 1.82
C VAL A 91 6.37 6.89 2.95
N ARG A 92 7.60 7.34 3.08
CA ARG A 92 8.56 6.84 4.08
C ARG A 92 9.30 7.96 4.78
N GLY A 93 9.75 7.71 6.00
CA GLY A 93 10.73 8.53 6.69
C GLY A 93 12.15 8.00 6.46
N HIS A 94 13.11 8.88 6.22
CA HIS A 94 14.51 8.55 6.15
C HIS A 94 15.33 9.64 6.85
N GLU A 95 16.04 9.29 7.90
CA GLU A 95 16.86 10.23 8.71
C GLU A 95 16.11 11.50 9.13
N GLY A 96 14.81 11.36 9.42
CA GLY A 96 13.95 12.47 9.81
C GLY A 96 13.33 13.26 8.64
N ASN A 97 13.73 12.99 7.40
CA ASN A 97 13.19 13.59 6.18
C ASN A 97 12.06 12.75 5.59
N LEU A 98 11.27 13.32 4.70
CA LEU A 98 10.21 12.64 3.98
C LEU A 98 10.72 12.12 2.63
N CYS A 99 10.56 10.84 2.36
CA CYS A 99 10.81 10.24 1.06
C CYS A 99 9.49 9.89 0.38
N LEU A 100 9.38 10.19 -0.91
CA LEU A 100 8.24 9.88 -1.75
C LEU A 100 8.71 9.01 -2.92
N LEU A 101 8.44 7.71 -2.84
CA LEU A 101 8.87 6.69 -3.83
C LEU A 101 7.66 5.89 -4.31
N PRO A 102 6.70 6.49 -5.03
CA PRO A 102 5.48 5.81 -5.45
C PRO A 102 5.77 4.64 -6.38
N GLN A 103 5.01 3.57 -6.21
CA GLN A 103 5.00 2.40 -7.08
C GLN A 103 3.55 2.11 -7.50
N LEU A 104 2.89 3.13 -8.05
CA LEU A 104 1.50 3.10 -8.47
C LEU A 104 1.43 2.64 -9.93
N LEU A 105 0.55 1.69 -10.22
CA LEU A 105 0.21 1.29 -11.58
C LEU A 105 -0.65 2.36 -12.24
N ALA A 106 -0.68 2.42 -13.57
CA ALA A 106 -1.51 3.36 -14.31
C ALA A 106 -3.00 3.29 -13.88
N GLU A 107 -3.52 2.08 -13.64
CA GLU A 107 -4.91 1.86 -13.21
C GLU A 107 -5.25 2.42 -11.82
N GLN A 108 -4.26 2.82 -11.02
CA GLN A 108 -4.45 3.37 -9.67
C GLN A 108 -4.58 4.90 -9.66
N PHE A 109 -4.40 5.53 -10.79
CA PHE A 109 -4.68 6.94 -10.98
C PHE A 109 -6.12 7.13 -11.49
N ASP A 110 -6.73 8.23 -11.11
CA ASP A 110 -8.05 8.60 -11.61
C ASP A 110 -8.00 9.06 -13.08
N LYS A 111 -9.14 9.43 -13.63
CA LYS A 111 -9.26 9.89 -15.03
C LYS A 111 -8.46 11.18 -15.32
N SER A 112 -8.12 11.96 -14.31
CA SER A 112 -7.27 13.15 -14.42
C SER A 112 -5.78 12.83 -14.30
N GLY A 113 -5.43 11.57 -14.04
CA GLY A 113 -4.08 11.12 -13.77
C GLY A 113 -3.61 11.43 -12.36
N CYS A 114 -4.54 11.58 -11.40
CA CYS A 114 -4.22 11.90 -10.01
C CYS A 114 -4.39 10.68 -9.10
N ALA A 115 -3.44 10.49 -8.18
CA ALA A 115 -3.56 9.60 -7.02
C ALA A 115 -3.13 10.37 -5.77
N SER A 116 -3.89 10.25 -4.67
CA SER A 116 -3.62 11.05 -3.48
C SER A 116 -3.56 10.22 -2.20
N VAL A 117 -2.77 10.69 -1.24
CA VAL A 117 -2.67 10.10 0.10
C VAL A 117 -2.54 11.19 1.15
N ARG A 118 -3.23 11.01 2.28
CA ARG A 118 -3.20 11.95 3.42
C ARG A 118 -2.58 11.30 4.64
N PHE A 119 -1.68 12.02 5.30
CA PHE A 119 -0.98 11.52 6.48
C PHE A 119 -0.43 12.65 7.35
N ASN A 120 0.09 12.27 8.53
CA ASN A 120 0.79 13.19 9.41
C ASN A 120 2.31 12.97 9.30
N PHE A 121 3.06 14.04 9.12
CA PHE A 121 4.51 14.02 9.12
C PHE A 121 5.06 15.28 9.81
N ALA A 122 6.04 15.11 10.70
CA ALA A 122 6.68 16.20 11.43
C ALA A 122 5.69 17.16 12.16
N GLY A 123 4.57 16.63 12.64
CA GLY A 123 3.51 17.39 13.31
C GLY A 123 2.57 18.15 12.36
N ARG A 124 2.70 17.96 11.06
CA ARG A 124 1.83 18.54 10.03
C ARG A 124 0.95 17.49 9.37
N LYS A 125 -0.27 17.89 8.97
CA LYS A 125 -1.12 17.09 8.09
C LYS A 125 -0.73 17.40 6.65
N LEU A 126 -0.31 16.37 5.92
CA LEU A 126 0.06 16.48 4.53
C LEU A 126 -1.00 15.81 3.64
N ASN A 127 -1.24 16.40 2.48
CA ASN A 127 -1.94 15.78 1.36
C ASN A 127 -0.92 15.71 0.21
N VAL A 128 -0.55 14.50 -0.19
CA VAL A 128 0.34 14.28 -1.32
C VAL A 128 -0.50 13.85 -2.51
N GLU A 129 -0.33 14.54 -3.62
CA GLU A 129 -0.99 14.25 -4.90
C GLU A 129 0.09 13.90 -5.93
N TYR A 130 0.02 12.70 -6.46
CA TYR A 130 0.85 12.25 -7.57
C TYR A 130 0.10 12.51 -8.86
N MET A 131 0.73 13.25 -9.79
CA MET A 131 0.16 13.59 -11.09
C MET A 131 0.87 12.80 -12.19
N ASN A 132 0.20 11.83 -12.77
CA ASN A 132 0.67 11.01 -13.89
C ASN A 132 -0.24 11.22 -15.11
N ARG A 133 -0.15 12.41 -15.71
CA ARG A 133 -1.02 12.83 -16.82
C ARG A 133 -0.90 11.96 -18.06
N ASN A 134 0.27 11.34 -18.24
CA ASN A 134 0.54 10.47 -19.39
C ASN A 134 0.15 9.01 -19.12
N GLN A 135 -0.40 8.70 -17.94
CA GLN A 135 -0.79 7.36 -17.51
C GLN A 135 0.32 6.30 -17.72
N LEU A 136 1.55 6.69 -17.41
CA LEU A 136 2.71 5.83 -17.51
C LEU A 136 2.63 4.69 -16.47
N GLU A 137 3.14 3.53 -16.83
CA GLU A 137 3.23 2.40 -15.91
C GLU A 137 4.38 2.58 -14.91
N VAL A 138 4.28 1.84 -13.80
CA VAL A 138 5.36 1.77 -12.82
C VAL A 138 6.65 1.27 -13.48
N GLY A 139 7.73 2.03 -13.28
CA GLY A 139 9.02 1.79 -13.93
C GLY A 139 9.29 2.68 -15.14
N ASP A 140 8.25 3.27 -15.73
CA ASP A 140 8.35 4.16 -16.88
C ASP A 140 8.21 5.65 -16.47
N TYR A 141 8.01 5.92 -15.19
CA TYR A 141 7.93 7.28 -14.63
C TYR A 141 8.91 7.49 -13.47
N GLU A 142 9.26 8.75 -13.26
CA GLU A 142 9.99 9.24 -12.09
C GLU A 142 9.38 10.57 -11.62
N ILE A 143 9.74 11.01 -10.42
CA ILE A 143 9.30 12.32 -9.92
C ILE A 143 10.18 13.41 -10.57
N GLU A 144 9.55 14.20 -11.45
CA GLU A 144 10.22 15.30 -12.15
C GLU A 144 10.22 16.58 -11.32
N GLU A 145 9.16 16.82 -10.56
CA GLU A 145 8.94 18.04 -9.80
C GLU A 145 8.17 17.77 -8.51
N ILE A 146 8.50 18.53 -7.47
CA ILE A 146 7.71 18.57 -6.22
C ILE A 146 7.30 20.01 -5.95
N LEU A 147 5.99 20.21 -5.76
CA LEU A 147 5.42 21.48 -5.33
C LEU A 147 4.96 21.35 -3.88
N LEU A 148 5.44 22.21 -3.00
CA LEU A 148 4.96 22.35 -1.62
C LEU A 148 4.15 23.65 -1.52
N ASP A 149 2.84 23.52 -1.22
CA ASP A 149 1.91 24.66 -1.21
C ASP A 149 1.99 25.52 -2.48
N GLY A 150 2.08 24.86 -3.65
CA GLY A 150 2.18 25.49 -4.97
C GLY A 150 3.54 26.06 -5.32
N ARG A 151 4.54 25.94 -4.44
CA ARG A 151 5.91 26.42 -4.69
C ARG A 151 6.83 25.25 -5.01
N ARG A 152 7.59 25.37 -6.10
CA ARG A 152 8.60 24.37 -6.45
C ARG A 152 9.69 24.32 -5.38
N ILE A 153 9.98 23.11 -4.91
CA ILE A 153 11.05 22.85 -3.96
C ILE A 153 12.14 21.99 -4.59
N SER A 154 13.37 22.14 -4.10
CA SER A 154 14.46 21.23 -4.44
C SER A 154 14.34 19.94 -3.63
N PHE A 155 14.65 18.82 -4.26
CA PHE A 155 14.70 17.51 -3.63
C PHE A 155 15.86 16.68 -4.21
N ASP A 156 16.29 15.66 -3.48
CA ASP A 156 17.26 14.70 -4.02
C ASP A 156 16.52 13.72 -4.94
N SER A 157 16.68 13.85 -6.25
CA SER A 157 15.99 13.01 -7.25
C SER A 157 16.33 11.53 -7.12
N ARG A 158 17.49 11.16 -6.59
CA ARG A 158 17.90 9.74 -6.42
C ARG A 158 17.10 9.07 -5.29
N LYS A 159 16.75 9.83 -4.25
CA LYS A 159 16.04 9.36 -3.07
C LYS A 159 14.61 9.87 -2.99
N SER A 160 14.25 10.83 -3.84
CA SER A 160 12.99 11.59 -3.77
C SER A 160 12.73 12.12 -2.36
N GLU A 161 13.81 12.67 -1.76
CA GLU A 161 13.85 13.08 -0.35
C GLU A 161 13.58 14.57 -0.22
N ILE A 162 12.64 14.92 0.65
CA ILE A 162 12.25 16.27 1.02
C ILE A 162 12.74 16.54 2.44
N LYS A 163 13.55 17.58 2.62
CA LYS A 163 14.07 17.94 3.94
C LYS A 163 12.93 18.33 4.89
N ARG A 164 12.97 17.82 6.11
CA ARG A 164 11.98 18.09 7.16
C ARG A 164 11.78 19.59 7.42
N GLU A 165 12.83 20.38 7.31
CA GLU A 165 12.77 21.83 7.56
C GLU A 165 11.84 22.55 6.57
N LEU A 166 11.65 22.03 5.37
CA LEU A 166 10.75 22.59 4.37
C LEU A 166 9.26 22.35 4.72
N ILE A 167 8.97 21.35 5.54
CA ILE A 167 7.62 20.91 5.91
C ILE A 167 7.15 21.57 7.21
N ARG A 168 7.99 22.32 7.89
CA ARG A 168 7.70 22.95 9.20
C ARG A 168 6.84 24.21 9.08
#